data_f8ef8d265ff750b79f3812415163c25e
#
_entry.id   f8ef8d265ff750b79f3812415163c25e
#
_cell.length_a   1.000
_cell.length_b   1.000
_cell.length_c   1.000
_cell.angle_alpha   90.00
_cell.angle_beta   90.00
_cell.angle_gamma   90.00
#
_symmetry.space_group_name_H-M   'P 1'
#
loop_
_entity.id
_entity.type
_entity.pdbx_description
1 polymer ?
#
loop_
_entity_poly.entity_id
_entity_poly.type
_entity_poly.pdbx_seq_one_letter_code
_entity_poly.pdbx_strand_id
1 'polypeptide(L)'
;MATINGATLVARNLKQQGVDYMYGIVGFPVGPIATAAQREGITYIGMRNEQAASYAAQAAGYLTGRPQACLTVSGPGVIHALAGLANAQSNCWPMILLGGASDTEQNGMGAFQEERQVMAASQFCKYAHAVESVGKIPYYVEQAVRSSIFGRPGAVYLDMPDDVILGQIEEEDVRPASTVPEPPRVQAVPESVDAALNALESAERPLVIVGKGMAWSRAESEVRDFIERTQLPFLASPMGKGVMDDNNPLSVGAARTLALKEADVILLMGARLNWIMHFGLPPRFAEDVRILQMDIAAEEISTNVPAEVALVGDGKAVVSQLNTALKDRQWFYPVDTAWRSSLAAKAQENQTTVEPMIADNAEPMNYYRAFKDISEWMPDDAIIVSEGANTMDIGRTQMPNSSARSRLDAGSYGTMGVGMGFAIAAATVHPDRPVVAVEGDAGFGFSGMEVETACRYKLPIKIIVLNNGGIGGGVEKLNADRPVPPSVLTPGARYDKMMASFDGLGILVKDPADLRAALDEAMAFDGPALVNVLLHPRAGRKPQQYQWHT
;
A
#
# COMPACT_ATOMS: atom_id res chain seq x y z
N MET A 1 -27.42 -30.76 23.62
CA MET A 1 -27.34 -29.88 22.45
C MET A 1 -25.87 -29.48 22.26
N ALA A 2 -25.44 -29.17 21.07
CA ALA A 2 -24.03 -28.79 20.84
C ALA A 2 -23.81 -27.35 21.29
N THR A 3 -22.78 -27.12 22.11
CA THR A 3 -22.37 -25.79 22.52
C THR A 3 -21.19 -25.32 21.71
N ILE A 4 -21.09 -24.02 21.46
CA ILE A 4 -19.98 -23.36 20.77
C ILE A 4 -19.41 -22.23 21.65
N ASN A 5 -18.09 -22.08 21.70
CA ASN A 5 -17.49 -20.97 22.39
C ASN A 5 -17.27 -19.75 21.47
N GLY A 6 -17.08 -18.58 22.11
CA GLY A 6 -16.91 -17.32 21.39
C GLY A 6 -15.73 -17.34 20.43
N ALA A 7 -14.59 -17.89 20.80
CA ALA A 7 -13.41 -17.99 19.94
C ALA A 7 -13.70 -18.72 18.62
N THR A 8 -14.38 -19.88 18.70
CA THR A 8 -14.78 -20.66 17.52
C THR A 8 -15.81 -19.89 16.68
N LEU A 9 -16.75 -19.22 17.34
CA LEU A 9 -17.79 -18.43 16.67
C LEU A 9 -17.19 -17.23 15.91
N VAL A 10 -16.21 -16.54 16.48
CA VAL A 10 -15.44 -15.48 15.80
C VAL A 10 -14.77 -16.04 14.55
N ALA A 11 -14.00 -17.12 14.69
CA ALA A 11 -13.25 -17.70 13.57
C ALA A 11 -14.17 -18.16 12.44
N ARG A 12 -15.25 -18.87 12.77
CA ARG A 12 -16.26 -19.34 11.80
C ARG A 12 -16.92 -18.19 11.05
N ASN A 13 -17.30 -17.12 11.76
CA ASN A 13 -17.91 -15.95 11.12
C ASN A 13 -16.91 -15.15 10.28
N LEU A 14 -15.68 -14.97 10.72
CA LEU A 14 -14.63 -14.35 9.90
C LEU A 14 -14.43 -15.13 8.59
N LYS A 15 -14.31 -16.46 8.67
CA LYS A 15 -14.16 -17.32 7.48
C LYS A 15 -15.37 -17.22 6.55
N GLN A 16 -16.58 -17.25 7.10
CA GLN A 16 -17.83 -17.05 6.34
C GLN A 16 -17.85 -15.71 5.60
N GLN A 17 -17.26 -14.68 6.17
CA GLN A 17 -17.18 -13.35 5.57
C GLN A 17 -16.02 -13.18 4.57
N GLY A 18 -15.23 -14.22 4.30
CA GLY A 18 -14.12 -14.19 3.35
C GLY A 18 -12.81 -13.66 3.94
N VAL A 19 -12.63 -13.76 5.26
CA VAL A 19 -11.34 -13.54 5.91
C VAL A 19 -10.56 -14.83 5.83
N ASP A 20 -9.53 -14.87 5.00
CA ASP A 20 -8.70 -16.05 4.76
C ASP A 20 -7.34 -15.98 5.48
N TYR A 21 -6.93 -14.79 5.89
CA TYR A 21 -5.64 -14.54 6.52
C TYR A 21 -5.79 -13.76 7.82
N MET A 22 -5.00 -14.17 8.82
CA MET A 22 -4.90 -13.50 10.11
C MET A 22 -3.42 -13.34 10.48
N TYR A 23 -3.01 -12.12 10.75
CA TYR A 23 -1.65 -11.76 11.18
C TYR A 23 -1.71 -11.27 12.62
N GLY A 24 -0.75 -11.65 13.47
CA GLY A 24 -0.87 -11.17 14.83
C GLY A 24 0.16 -11.72 15.80
N ILE A 25 -0.01 -11.34 17.05
CA ILE A 25 0.76 -11.86 18.17
C ILE A 25 -0.21 -12.39 19.21
N VAL A 26 -0.06 -13.67 19.57
CA VAL A 26 -0.90 -14.32 20.57
C VAL A 26 -0.43 -14.01 21.99
N GLY A 27 -1.37 -14.02 22.90
CA GLY A 27 -1.22 -13.82 24.33
C GLY A 27 -2.59 -13.73 24.98
N PHE A 28 -2.68 -13.14 26.16
CA PHE A 28 -3.95 -12.93 26.84
C PHE A 28 -4.79 -11.84 26.15
N PRO A 29 -6.09 -12.06 25.91
CA PRO A 29 -6.84 -13.31 26.02
C PRO A 29 -7.04 -14.01 24.65
N VAL A 30 -6.35 -13.60 23.58
CA VAL A 30 -6.69 -13.91 22.17
C VAL A 30 -6.15 -15.23 21.63
N GLY A 31 -5.35 -15.96 22.40
CA GLY A 31 -4.82 -17.27 21.99
C GLY A 31 -5.87 -18.25 21.46
N PRO A 32 -7.02 -18.41 22.11
CA PRO A 32 -8.11 -19.26 21.64
C PRO A 32 -8.65 -18.86 20.26
N ILE A 33 -8.72 -17.55 19.94
CA ILE A 33 -9.17 -17.06 18.60
C ILE A 33 -8.20 -17.52 17.52
N ALA A 34 -6.87 -17.35 17.73
CA ALA A 34 -5.86 -17.78 16.75
C ALA A 34 -5.95 -19.29 16.48
N THR A 35 -6.11 -20.10 17.54
CA THR A 35 -6.25 -21.55 17.43
C THR A 35 -7.54 -21.93 16.70
N ALA A 36 -8.65 -21.27 16.99
CA ALA A 36 -9.92 -21.49 16.31
C ALA A 36 -9.84 -21.06 14.83
N ALA A 37 -9.19 -19.94 14.53
CA ALA A 37 -8.97 -19.46 13.16
C ALA A 37 -8.26 -20.51 12.29
N GLN A 38 -7.18 -21.12 12.79
CA GLN A 38 -6.49 -22.20 12.08
C GLN A 38 -7.39 -23.43 11.85
N ARG A 39 -8.23 -23.80 12.83
CA ARG A 39 -9.18 -24.93 12.69
C ARG A 39 -10.28 -24.66 11.68
N GLU A 40 -10.73 -23.42 11.55
CA GLU A 40 -11.76 -23.00 10.58
C GLU A 40 -11.12 -22.66 9.19
N GLY A 41 -9.82 -22.92 8.98
CA GLY A 41 -9.12 -22.77 7.71
C GLY A 41 -8.73 -21.33 7.37
N ILE A 42 -8.51 -20.48 8.38
CA ILE A 42 -7.86 -19.18 8.25
C ILE A 42 -6.36 -19.36 8.44
N THR A 43 -5.57 -18.90 7.48
CA THR A 43 -4.09 -18.94 7.60
C THR A 43 -3.63 -17.91 8.63
N TYR A 44 -3.14 -18.41 9.78
CA TYR A 44 -2.57 -17.55 10.82
C TYR A 44 -1.06 -17.40 10.66
N ILE A 45 -0.57 -16.17 10.58
CA ILE A 45 0.85 -15.81 10.55
C ILE A 45 1.20 -15.08 11.84
N GLY A 46 1.96 -15.75 12.71
CA GLY A 46 2.49 -15.13 13.93
C GLY A 46 3.64 -14.18 13.61
N MET A 47 3.45 -12.90 13.89
CA MET A 47 4.41 -11.83 13.63
C MET A 47 5.31 -11.57 14.86
N ARG A 48 6.30 -10.68 14.72
CA ARG A 48 7.21 -10.26 15.79
C ARG A 48 6.84 -8.92 16.40
N ASN A 49 5.99 -8.16 15.69
CA ASN A 49 5.56 -6.81 16.09
C ASN A 49 4.12 -6.56 15.61
N GLU A 50 3.27 -6.01 16.47
CA GLU A 50 1.86 -5.73 16.17
C GLU A 50 1.70 -4.66 15.07
N GLN A 51 2.62 -3.71 14.97
CA GLN A 51 2.61 -2.76 13.85
C GLN A 51 2.78 -3.49 12.52
N ALA A 52 3.80 -4.35 12.41
CA ALA A 52 4.04 -5.15 11.21
C ALA A 52 2.87 -6.08 10.90
N ALA A 53 2.25 -6.70 11.93
CA ALA A 53 1.05 -7.52 11.78
C ALA A 53 -0.13 -6.71 11.20
N SER A 54 -0.36 -5.51 11.71
CA SER A 54 -1.43 -4.64 11.22
C SER A 54 -1.16 -4.13 9.80
N TYR A 55 0.12 -3.89 9.45
CA TYR A 55 0.51 -3.58 8.07
C TYR A 55 0.29 -4.76 7.13
N ALA A 56 0.59 -5.98 7.56
CA ALA A 56 0.32 -7.19 6.77
C ALA A 56 -1.19 -7.37 6.53
N ALA A 57 -2.01 -7.25 7.57
CA ALA A 57 -3.47 -7.41 7.46
C ALA A 57 -4.09 -6.45 6.44
N GLN A 58 -3.71 -5.17 6.46
CA GLN A 58 -4.24 -4.18 5.51
C GLN A 58 -3.76 -4.43 4.08
N ALA A 59 -2.50 -4.83 3.89
CA ALA A 59 -1.98 -5.15 2.56
C ALA A 59 -2.69 -6.38 1.99
N ALA A 60 -2.88 -7.43 2.80
CA ALA A 60 -3.67 -8.59 2.41
C ALA A 60 -5.12 -8.21 2.06
N GLY A 61 -5.72 -7.29 2.83
CA GLY A 61 -7.04 -6.74 2.53
C GLY A 61 -7.12 -6.02 1.19
N TYR A 62 -6.11 -5.21 0.86
CA TYR A 62 -6.02 -4.54 -0.44
C TYR A 62 -5.85 -5.53 -1.60
N LEU A 63 -4.98 -6.53 -1.43
CA LEU A 63 -4.69 -7.52 -2.47
C LEU A 63 -5.90 -8.42 -2.76
N THR A 64 -6.58 -8.89 -1.71
CA THR A 64 -7.74 -9.78 -1.84
C THR A 64 -9.04 -9.05 -2.22
N GLY A 65 -9.17 -7.77 -1.84
CA GLY A 65 -10.41 -7.00 -1.98
C GLY A 65 -11.41 -7.22 -0.83
N ARG A 66 -11.03 -7.99 0.20
CA ARG A 66 -11.81 -8.27 1.43
C ARG A 66 -10.95 -7.95 2.64
N PRO A 67 -11.50 -7.42 3.75
CA PRO A 67 -10.69 -7.16 4.93
C PRO A 67 -10.06 -8.45 5.44
N GLN A 68 -8.78 -8.39 5.82
CA GLN A 68 -8.11 -9.47 6.49
C GLN A 68 -7.85 -9.08 7.94
N ALA A 69 -7.61 -10.06 8.82
CA ALA A 69 -7.58 -9.83 10.26
C ALA A 69 -6.17 -9.52 10.77
N CYS A 70 -6.08 -8.55 11.69
CA CYS A 70 -4.97 -8.41 12.62
C CYS A 70 -5.45 -8.80 14.02
N LEU A 71 -4.72 -9.67 14.72
CA LEU A 71 -5.07 -10.14 16.06
C LEU A 71 -4.01 -9.70 17.07
N THR A 72 -4.42 -9.02 18.14
CA THR A 72 -3.51 -8.52 19.17
C THR A 72 -4.02 -8.79 20.58
N VAL A 73 -3.10 -8.88 21.52
CA VAL A 73 -3.44 -8.89 22.96
C VAL A 73 -4.06 -7.56 23.38
N SER A 74 -4.68 -7.54 24.56
CA SER A 74 -5.26 -6.33 25.16
C SER A 74 -4.20 -5.25 25.45
N GLY A 75 -4.64 -4.03 25.65
CA GLY A 75 -3.83 -2.89 26.07
C GLY A 75 -2.65 -2.59 25.12
N PRO A 76 -1.41 -2.86 25.53
CA PRO A 76 -0.24 -2.51 24.74
C PRO A 76 -0.23 -3.10 23.33
N GLY A 77 -0.76 -4.32 23.13
CA GLY A 77 -0.84 -4.94 21.80
C GLY A 77 -1.76 -4.16 20.86
N VAL A 78 -2.93 -3.77 21.30
CA VAL A 78 -3.85 -2.90 20.54
C VAL A 78 -3.20 -1.56 20.23
N ILE A 79 -2.59 -0.93 21.25
CA ILE A 79 -1.95 0.39 21.09
C ILE A 79 -0.84 0.34 20.03
N HIS A 80 -0.01 -0.70 20.00
CA HIS A 80 0.99 -0.88 18.94
C HIS A 80 0.34 -1.03 17.55
N ALA A 81 -0.78 -1.73 17.44
CA ALA A 81 -1.47 -1.94 16.16
C ALA A 81 -2.24 -0.72 15.64
N LEU A 82 -2.49 0.31 16.47
CA LEU A 82 -3.18 1.54 16.04
C LEU A 82 -2.46 2.25 14.90
N ALA A 83 -1.13 2.14 14.83
CA ALA A 83 -0.35 2.69 13.73
C ALA A 83 -0.80 2.10 12.37
N GLY A 84 -1.06 0.79 12.32
CA GLY A 84 -1.58 0.15 11.13
C GLY A 84 -3.03 0.48 10.84
N LEU A 85 -3.85 0.63 11.88
CA LEU A 85 -5.24 1.05 11.73
C LEU A 85 -5.32 2.44 11.05
N ALA A 86 -4.51 3.40 11.54
CA ALA A 86 -4.41 4.74 10.97
C ALA A 86 -3.86 4.72 9.54
N ASN A 87 -2.84 3.89 9.27
CA ASN A 87 -2.27 3.73 7.94
C ASN A 87 -3.29 3.13 6.95
N ALA A 88 -4.03 2.10 7.35
CA ALA A 88 -5.09 1.48 6.57
C ALA A 88 -6.21 2.47 6.22
N GLN A 89 -6.66 3.24 7.22
CA GLN A 89 -7.69 4.27 7.02
C GLN A 89 -7.22 5.36 6.05
N SER A 90 -6.00 5.87 6.22
CA SER A 90 -5.42 6.88 5.32
C SER A 90 -5.21 6.35 3.90
N ASN A 91 -4.80 5.10 3.76
CA ASN A 91 -4.62 4.44 2.46
C ASN A 91 -5.91 3.87 1.86
N CYS A 92 -7.05 3.95 2.56
CA CYS A 92 -8.31 3.38 2.12
C CYS A 92 -8.19 1.88 1.84
N TRP A 93 -7.58 1.13 2.77
CA TRP A 93 -7.41 -0.31 2.68
C TRP A 93 -8.26 -1.01 3.74
N PRO A 94 -9.01 -2.05 3.38
CA PRO A 94 -9.85 -2.74 4.34
C PRO A 94 -9.02 -3.64 5.25
N MET A 95 -9.26 -3.56 6.56
CA MET A 95 -8.74 -4.50 7.55
C MET A 95 -9.64 -4.56 8.78
N ILE A 96 -9.61 -5.66 9.51
CA ILE A 96 -10.23 -5.82 10.82
C ILE A 96 -9.12 -5.97 11.86
N LEU A 97 -9.05 -5.07 12.82
CA LEU A 97 -8.24 -5.27 14.01
C LEU A 97 -9.11 -5.90 15.10
N LEU A 98 -8.72 -7.09 15.55
CA LEU A 98 -9.31 -7.80 16.69
C LEU A 98 -8.38 -7.60 17.89
N GLY A 99 -8.80 -6.79 18.84
CA GLY A 99 -8.07 -6.56 20.08
C GLY A 99 -8.67 -7.36 21.22
N GLY A 100 -7.86 -8.10 21.97
CA GLY A 100 -8.32 -8.67 23.24
C GLY A 100 -8.67 -7.60 24.26
N ALA A 101 -9.53 -7.92 25.19
CA ALA A 101 -9.86 -7.09 26.34
C ALA A 101 -10.03 -7.95 27.60
N SER A 102 -9.90 -7.34 28.77
CA SER A 102 -10.22 -7.99 30.04
C SER A 102 -11.71 -8.35 30.14
N ASP A 103 -12.07 -9.17 31.11
CA ASP A 103 -13.46 -9.51 31.41
C ASP A 103 -14.32 -8.26 31.56
N THR A 104 -15.54 -8.31 31.04
CA THR A 104 -16.48 -7.20 31.11
C THR A 104 -16.79 -6.76 32.56
N GLU A 105 -16.82 -7.69 33.50
CA GLU A 105 -17.04 -7.41 34.93
C GLU A 105 -15.86 -6.68 35.59
N GLN A 106 -14.65 -6.73 34.98
CA GLN A 106 -13.46 -6.08 35.52
C GLN A 106 -13.23 -4.67 34.96
N ASN A 107 -14.06 -4.22 34.03
CA ASN A 107 -13.92 -2.90 33.40
C ASN A 107 -13.92 -1.76 34.40
N GLY A 108 -12.87 -0.93 34.37
CA GLY A 108 -12.70 0.20 35.31
C GLY A 108 -12.05 -0.17 36.63
N MET A 109 -11.67 -1.43 36.82
CA MET A 109 -11.06 -1.92 38.05
C MET A 109 -9.52 -1.96 38.02
N GLY A 110 -8.89 -1.62 36.86
CA GLY A 110 -7.44 -1.75 36.65
C GLY A 110 -7.05 -3.19 36.35
N ALA A 111 -7.83 -3.89 35.55
CA ALA A 111 -7.57 -5.24 35.11
C ALA A 111 -6.26 -5.36 34.30
N PHE A 112 -5.76 -6.58 34.14
CA PHE A 112 -4.53 -6.82 33.38
C PHE A 112 -4.66 -6.29 31.93
N GLN A 113 -3.76 -5.39 31.56
CA GLN A 113 -3.72 -4.72 30.23
C GLN A 113 -5.04 -4.00 29.86
N GLU A 114 -5.81 -3.55 30.83
CA GLU A 114 -7.01 -2.75 30.58
C GLU A 114 -6.65 -1.41 29.94
N GLU A 115 -7.35 -1.03 28.87
CA GLU A 115 -7.23 0.26 28.20
C GLU A 115 -8.55 0.64 27.51
N ARG A 116 -8.77 1.93 27.27
CA ARG A 116 -9.96 2.45 26.54
C ARG A 116 -9.84 2.23 25.03
N GLN A 117 -9.69 0.97 24.61
CA GLN A 117 -9.28 0.57 23.27
C GLN A 117 -10.28 0.99 22.20
N VAL A 118 -11.58 0.85 22.44
CA VAL A 118 -12.62 1.27 21.49
C VAL A 118 -12.52 2.77 21.20
N MET A 119 -12.35 3.58 22.26
CA MET A 119 -12.22 5.02 22.10
C MET A 119 -10.91 5.41 21.39
N ALA A 120 -9.81 4.74 21.71
CA ALA A 120 -8.52 4.96 21.04
C ALA A 120 -8.58 4.58 19.54
N ALA A 121 -9.16 3.44 19.21
CA ALA A 121 -9.27 2.95 17.84
C ALA A 121 -10.26 3.77 16.99
N SER A 122 -11.34 4.27 17.57
CA SER A 122 -12.40 5.00 16.86
C SER A 122 -11.92 6.23 16.10
N GLN A 123 -10.79 6.81 16.49
CA GLN A 123 -10.17 7.95 15.80
C GLN A 123 -9.53 7.55 14.45
N PHE A 124 -9.24 6.27 14.25
CA PHE A 124 -8.43 5.77 13.14
C PHE A 124 -9.16 4.75 12.26
N CYS A 125 -10.49 4.60 12.42
CA CYS A 125 -11.23 3.59 11.68
C CYS A 125 -12.68 4.01 11.43
N LYS A 126 -13.35 3.28 10.53
CA LYS A 126 -14.75 3.53 10.15
C LYS A 126 -15.75 2.98 11.15
N TYR A 127 -15.35 1.98 11.94
CA TYR A 127 -16.20 1.27 12.87
C TYR A 127 -15.36 0.71 14.02
N ALA A 128 -15.74 1.00 15.26
CA ALA A 128 -15.06 0.51 16.45
C ALA A 128 -16.10 0.14 17.51
N HIS A 129 -16.15 -1.14 17.93
CA HIS A 129 -17.09 -1.61 18.94
C HIS A 129 -16.51 -2.73 19.80
N ALA A 130 -16.94 -2.78 21.06
CA ALA A 130 -16.78 -3.94 21.91
C ALA A 130 -17.88 -4.97 21.60
N VAL A 131 -17.50 -6.24 21.53
CA VAL A 131 -18.46 -7.34 21.38
C VAL A 131 -19.09 -7.63 22.74
N GLU A 132 -20.39 -7.40 22.86
CA GLU A 132 -21.09 -7.39 24.16
C GLU A 132 -21.45 -8.79 24.69
N SER A 133 -21.54 -9.80 23.81
CA SER A 133 -21.88 -11.17 24.20
C SER A 133 -21.59 -12.17 23.09
N VAL A 134 -21.43 -13.44 23.44
CA VAL A 134 -21.16 -14.55 22.51
C VAL A 134 -22.19 -14.58 21.39
N GLY A 135 -23.49 -14.49 21.70
CA GLY A 135 -24.58 -14.56 20.70
C GLY A 135 -24.61 -13.40 19.70
N LYS A 136 -23.93 -12.27 19.99
CA LYS A 136 -23.84 -11.13 19.08
C LYS A 136 -22.59 -11.14 18.19
N ILE A 137 -21.68 -12.07 18.36
CA ILE A 137 -20.44 -12.16 17.55
C ILE A 137 -20.75 -12.14 16.03
N PRO A 138 -21.70 -12.94 15.48
CA PRO A 138 -21.99 -12.92 14.05
C PRO A 138 -22.42 -11.54 13.55
N TYR A 139 -23.21 -10.81 14.33
CA TYR A 139 -23.66 -9.46 14.00
C TYR A 139 -22.47 -8.49 13.92
N TYR A 140 -21.59 -8.47 14.93
CA TYR A 140 -20.46 -7.53 14.96
C TYR A 140 -19.44 -7.82 13.87
N VAL A 141 -19.17 -9.10 13.55
CA VAL A 141 -18.28 -9.49 12.47
C VAL A 141 -18.85 -9.06 11.11
N GLU A 142 -20.16 -9.26 10.88
CA GLU A 142 -20.85 -8.80 9.66
C GLU A 142 -20.76 -7.29 9.52
N GLN A 143 -21.07 -6.52 10.59
CA GLN A 143 -21.02 -5.06 10.58
C GLN A 143 -19.58 -4.54 10.34
N ALA A 144 -18.58 -5.18 10.92
CA ALA A 144 -17.18 -4.85 10.70
C ALA A 144 -16.79 -5.04 9.23
N VAL A 145 -17.10 -6.19 8.62
CA VAL A 145 -16.80 -6.45 7.22
C VAL A 145 -17.54 -5.47 6.31
N ARG A 146 -18.84 -5.27 6.50
CA ARG A 146 -19.65 -4.31 5.75
C ARG A 146 -19.06 -2.90 5.81
N SER A 147 -18.77 -2.42 7.01
CA SER A 147 -18.22 -1.08 7.22
C SER A 147 -16.84 -0.92 6.55
N SER A 148 -16.04 -1.99 6.55
CA SER A 148 -14.69 -1.97 5.99
C SER A 148 -14.66 -1.80 4.47
N ILE A 149 -15.66 -2.35 3.72
CA ILE A 149 -15.62 -2.37 2.25
C ILE A 149 -16.65 -1.47 1.56
N PHE A 150 -17.75 -1.08 2.24
CA PHE A 150 -18.78 -0.25 1.62
C PHE A 150 -18.36 1.22 1.55
N GLY A 151 -18.64 1.87 0.43
CA GLY A 151 -18.15 3.21 0.14
C GLY A 151 -16.63 3.23 -0.03
N ARG A 152 -15.95 4.25 0.51
CA ARG A 152 -14.49 4.26 0.55
C ARG A 152 -14.01 3.18 1.53
N PRO A 153 -13.16 2.22 1.13
CA PRO A 153 -12.68 1.18 2.03
C PRO A 153 -11.85 1.73 3.19
N GLY A 154 -11.78 1.00 4.28
CA GLY A 154 -10.98 1.42 5.43
C GLY A 154 -10.94 0.39 6.56
N ALA A 155 -10.23 0.76 7.61
CA ALA A 155 -10.04 -0.05 8.79
C ALA A 155 -11.28 -0.11 9.69
N VAL A 156 -11.39 -1.20 10.45
CA VAL A 156 -12.39 -1.37 11.51
C VAL A 156 -11.77 -2.07 12.72
N TYR A 157 -12.37 -1.90 13.88
CA TYR A 157 -11.92 -2.45 15.15
C TYR A 157 -13.03 -3.18 15.88
N LEU A 158 -12.72 -4.38 16.39
CA LEU A 158 -13.56 -5.13 17.33
C LEU A 158 -12.78 -5.44 18.60
N ASP A 159 -13.35 -5.02 19.72
CA ASP A 159 -12.86 -5.31 21.07
C ASP A 159 -13.44 -6.63 21.54
N MET A 160 -12.58 -7.56 21.99
CA MET A 160 -12.93 -8.94 22.30
C MET A 160 -12.66 -9.24 23.77
N PRO A 161 -13.64 -9.06 24.68
CA PRO A 161 -13.49 -9.40 26.09
C PRO A 161 -13.24 -10.89 26.31
N ASP A 162 -12.45 -11.23 27.34
CA ASP A 162 -12.07 -12.62 27.65
C ASP A 162 -13.31 -13.51 27.96
N ASP A 163 -14.23 -12.98 28.74
CA ASP A 163 -15.50 -13.66 29.05
C ASP A 163 -16.37 -13.90 27.79
N VAL A 164 -16.27 -13.08 26.77
CA VAL A 164 -16.92 -13.31 25.47
C VAL A 164 -16.15 -14.33 24.64
N ILE A 165 -14.80 -14.29 24.64
CA ILE A 165 -13.96 -15.26 23.91
C ILE A 165 -14.16 -16.68 24.44
N LEU A 166 -14.17 -16.85 25.75
CA LEU A 166 -14.30 -18.15 26.44
C LEU A 166 -15.75 -18.56 26.68
N GLY A 167 -16.68 -17.62 26.67
CA GLY A 167 -18.09 -17.85 26.90
C GLY A 167 -18.69 -18.85 25.94
N GLN A 168 -19.71 -19.58 26.38
CA GLN A 168 -20.38 -20.62 25.61
C GLN A 168 -21.85 -20.27 25.34
N ILE A 169 -22.38 -20.73 24.21
CA ILE A 169 -23.78 -20.60 23.84
C ILE A 169 -24.23 -21.91 23.15
N GLU A 170 -25.51 -22.28 23.27
CA GLU A 170 -26.07 -23.35 22.47
C GLU A 170 -26.07 -22.95 20.98
N GLU A 171 -25.65 -23.85 20.09
CA GLU A 171 -25.55 -23.52 18.65
C GLU A 171 -26.90 -23.10 18.06
N GLU A 172 -28.01 -23.62 18.57
CA GLU A 172 -29.37 -23.27 18.13
C GLU A 172 -29.80 -21.85 18.53
N ASP A 173 -29.17 -21.28 19.57
CA ASP A 173 -29.44 -19.92 20.04
C ASP A 173 -28.59 -18.87 19.32
N VAL A 174 -27.61 -19.30 18.52
CA VAL A 174 -26.79 -18.39 17.71
C VAL A 174 -27.61 -17.84 16.55
N ARG A 175 -27.85 -16.54 16.52
CA ARG A 175 -28.47 -15.90 15.37
C ARG A 175 -27.42 -15.72 14.25
N PRO A 176 -27.53 -16.46 13.11
CA PRO A 176 -26.56 -16.36 12.05
C PRO A 176 -26.61 -14.98 11.36
N ALA A 177 -25.45 -14.47 10.96
CA ALA A 177 -25.37 -13.32 10.07
C ALA A 177 -25.23 -13.76 8.61
N SER A 178 -25.73 -12.95 7.69
CA SER A 178 -25.53 -13.18 6.26
C SER A 178 -24.11 -12.82 5.84
N THR A 179 -23.59 -13.48 4.82
CA THR A 179 -22.33 -13.03 4.18
C THR A 179 -22.54 -11.67 3.53
N VAL A 180 -21.67 -10.73 3.84
CA VAL A 180 -21.68 -9.39 3.25
C VAL A 180 -21.43 -9.48 1.75
N PRO A 181 -22.38 -9.02 0.90
CA PRO A 181 -22.19 -9.03 -0.54
C PRO A 181 -21.11 -8.06 -0.99
N GLU A 182 -20.67 -8.16 -2.25
CA GLU A 182 -19.87 -7.11 -2.88
C GLU A 182 -20.61 -5.77 -2.82
N PRO A 183 -19.89 -4.65 -2.56
CA PRO A 183 -20.50 -3.34 -2.57
C PRO A 183 -21.18 -3.05 -3.91
N PRO A 184 -22.37 -2.40 -3.92
CA PRO A 184 -23.03 -2.01 -5.15
C PRO A 184 -22.16 -1.01 -5.92
N ARG A 185 -22.04 -1.17 -7.24
CA ARG A 185 -21.30 -0.27 -8.10
C ARG A 185 -22.15 0.94 -8.45
N VAL A 186 -21.94 2.03 -7.74
CA VAL A 186 -22.64 3.31 -7.96
C VAL A 186 -22.13 3.94 -9.25
N GLN A 187 -23.04 4.49 -10.06
CA GLN A 187 -22.76 5.21 -11.31
C GLN A 187 -22.77 6.72 -11.08
N ALA A 188 -21.99 7.44 -11.89
CA ALA A 188 -22.07 8.90 -11.94
C ALA A 188 -23.36 9.39 -12.62
N VAL A 189 -23.75 10.62 -12.35
CA VAL A 189 -24.85 11.28 -13.04
C VAL A 189 -24.52 11.39 -14.54
N PRO A 190 -25.42 10.99 -15.47
CA PRO A 190 -25.13 10.97 -16.91
C PRO A 190 -24.66 12.32 -17.46
N GLU A 191 -25.26 13.42 -16.99
CA GLU A 191 -24.89 14.78 -17.39
C GLU A 191 -23.45 15.13 -17.02
N SER A 192 -22.93 14.59 -15.89
CA SER A 192 -21.53 14.75 -15.50
C SER A 192 -20.58 13.95 -16.41
N VAL A 193 -21.01 12.79 -16.90
CA VAL A 193 -20.22 11.99 -17.86
C VAL A 193 -20.06 12.76 -19.17
N ASP A 194 -21.15 13.33 -19.69
CA ASP A 194 -21.12 14.14 -20.91
C ASP A 194 -20.31 15.42 -20.73
N ALA A 195 -20.45 16.10 -19.59
CA ALA A 195 -19.68 17.31 -19.28
C ALA A 195 -18.18 17.02 -19.22
N ALA A 196 -17.78 15.87 -18.61
CA ALA A 196 -16.38 15.46 -18.54
C ALA A 196 -15.78 15.21 -19.94
N LEU A 197 -16.50 14.52 -20.81
CA LEU A 197 -16.05 14.27 -22.18
C LEU A 197 -15.97 15.58 -23.00
N ASN A 198 -16.96 16.49 -22.87
CA ASN A 198 -16.92 17.80 -23.53
C ASN A 198 -15.72 18.63 -23.08
N ALA A 199 -15.37 18.59 -21.79
CA ALA A 199 -14.21 19.28 -21.26
C ALA A 199 -12.90 18.71 -21.83
N LEU A 200 -12.79 17.38 -21.93
CA LEU A 200 -11.62 16.72 -22.53
C LEU A 200 -11.50 17.00 -24.04
N GLU A 201 -12.62 17.01 -24.77
CA GLU A 201 -12.66 17.32 -26.20
C GLU A 201 -12.21 18.74 -26.51
N SER A 202 -12.47 19.68 -25.59
CA SER A 202 -12.09 21.10 -25.73
C SER A 202 -10.69 21.42 -25.21
N ALA A 203 -9.99 20.45 -24.59
CA ALA A 203 -8.69 20.67 -23.98
C ALA A 203 -7.56 20.77 -25.01
N GLU A 204 -6.66 21.72 -24.83
CA GLU A 204 -5.42 21.84 -25.60
C GLU A 204 -4.31 20.96 -25.02
N ARG A 205 -4.26 20.83 -23.70
CA ARG A 205 -3.24 20.09 -22.94
C ARG A 205 -3.87 19.13 -21.91
N PRO A 206 -4.68 18.17 -22.38
CA PRO A 206 -5.34 17.22 -21.46
C PRO A 206 -4.35 16.28 -20.79
N LEU A 207 -4.70 15.85 -19.55
CA LEU A 207 -3.97 14.84 -18.80
C LEU A 207 -4.95 13.93 -18.05
N VAL A 208 -4.69 12.63 -18.05
CA VAL A 208 -5.40 11.68 -17.17
C VAL A 208 -4.48 11.28 -16.02
N ILE A 209 -4.95 11.42 -14.78
CA ILE A 209 -4.23 10.91 -13.61
C ILE A 209 -4.92 9.64 -13.12
N VAL A 210 -4.23 8.50 -13.23
CA VAL A 210 -4.74 7.20 -12.83
C VAL A 210 -4.33 6.91 -11.39
N GLY A 211 -5.31 6.87 -10.49
CA GLY A 211 -5.12 6.64 -9.07
C GLY A 211 -5.28 5.19 -8.63
N LYS A 212 -4.93 4.92 -7.37
CA LYS A 212 -5.12 3.63 -6.71
C LYS A 212 -6.59 3.17 -6.70
N GLY A 213 -7.54 4.11 -6.69
CA GLY A 213 -8.96 3.80 -6.76
C GLY A 213 -9.33 2.94 -7.97
N MET A 214 -8.63 3.10 -9.10
CA MET A 214 -8.85 2.28 -10.29
C MET A 214 -8.36 0.84 -10.09
N ALA A 215 -7.22 0.66 -9.42
CA ALA A 215 -6.73 -0.67 -9.04
C ALA A 215 -7.65 -1.34 -8.01
N TRP A 216 -8.18 -0.58 -7.04
CA TRP A 216 -9.13 -1.10 -6.05
C TRP A 216 -10.45 -1.56 -6.70
N SER A 217 -11.05 -0.74 -7.55
CA SER A 217 -12.32 -1.04 -8.23
C SER A 217 -12.20 -2.11 -9.32
N ARG A 218 -10.99 -2.64 -9.57
CA ARG A 218 -10.72 -3.62 -10.65
C ARG A 218 -11.13 -3.07 -12.03
N ALA A 219 -10.78 -1.81 -12.31
CA ALA A 219 -11.16 -1.08 -13.52
C ALA A 219 -10.07 -1.09 -14.60
N GLU A 220 -9.09 -2.00 -14.53
CA GLU A 220 -7.93 -1.99 -15.41
C GLU A 220 -8.31 -2.09 -16.88
N SER A 221 -9.23 -2.99 -17.24
CA SER A 221 -9.68 -3.17 -18.62
C SER A 221 -10.43 -1.94 -19.15
N GLU A 222 -11.27 -1.34 -18.32
CA GLU A 222 -12.04 -0.15 -18.67
C GLU A 222 -11.15 1.08 -18.85
N VAL A 223 -10.14 1.25 -17.98
CA VAL A 223 -9.16 2.35 -18.07
C VAL A 223 -8.29 2.19 -19.32
N ARG A 224 -7.85 0.97 -19.63
CA ARG A 224 -7.09 0.68 -20.86
C ARG A 224 -7.91 1.00 -22.11
N ASP A 225 -9.13 0.51 -22.19
CA ASP A 225 -10.06 0.81 -23.31
C ASP A 225 -10.28 2.33 -23.45
N PHE A 226 -10.46 3.06 -22.32
CA PHE A 226 -10.61 4.52 -22.34
C PHE A 226 -9.36 5.23 -22.91
N ILE A 227 -8.18 4.91 -22.41
CA ILE A 227 -6.92 5.53 -22.85
C ILE A 227 -6.59 5.15 -24.31
N GLU A 228 -6.80 3.89 -24.69
CA GLU A 228 -6.56 3.43 -26.07
C GLU A 228 -7.49 4.12 -27.08
N ARG A 229 -8.76 4.33 -26.74
CA ARG A 229 -9.73 5.04 -27.60
C ARG A 229 -9.45 6.53 -27.66
N THR A 230 -9.24 7.15 -26.51
CA THR A 230 -9.07 8.61 -26.44
C THR A 230 -7.67 9.06 -26.81
N GLN A 231 -6.69 8.18 -26.77
CA GLN A 231 -5.29 8.52 -27.01
C GLN A 231 -4.76 9.63 -26.07
N LEU A 232 -5.34 9.79 -24.88
CA LEU A 232 -4.94 10.81 -23.91
C LEU A 232 -3.62 10.44 -23.22
N PRO A 233 -2.70 11.40 -22.99
CA PRO A 233 -1.55 11.18 -22.15
C PRO A 233 -1.99 10.91 -20.70
N PHE A 234 -1.34 9.98 -20.02
CA PHE A 234 -1.67 9.63 -18.66
C PHE A 234 -0.48 9.62 -17.71
N LEU A 235 -0.76 9.87 -16.44
CA LEU A 235 0.17 9.81 -15.31
C LEU A 235 -0.40 8.88 -14.24
N ALA A 236 0.32 7.83 -13.87
CA ALA A 236 -0.07 6.98 -12.75
C ALA A 236 0.39 7.58 -11.41
N SER A 237 -0.49 7.60 -10.41
CA SER A 237 -0.10 7.81 -9.02
C SER A 237 0.74 6.60 -8.52
N PRO A 238 1.50 6.69 -7.41
CA PRO A 238 2.41 5.61 -7.00
C PRO A 238 1.76 4.22 -6.99
N MET A 239 0.57 4.08 -6.43
CA MET A 239 -0.15 2.79 -6.40
C MET A 239 -1.27 2.67 -7.45
N GLY A 240 -1.37 3.62 -8.36
CA GLY A 240 -2.10 3.53 -9.63
C GLY A 240 -1.27 2.91 -10.74
N LYS A 241 0.06 2.78 -10.54
CA LYS A 241 0.98 2.12 -11.46
C LYS A 241 0.52 0.68 -11.73
N GLY A 242 0.64 0.27 -12.98
CA GLY A 242 0.20 -1.05 -13.44
C GLY A 242 -1.30 -1.16 -13.77
N VAL A 243 -2.16 -0.20 -13.43
CA VAL A 243 -3.50 -0.11 -14.02
C VAL A 243 -3.40 0.06 -15.52
N MET A 244 -2.54 0.99 -15.94
CA MET A 244 -1.93 1.05 -17.27
C MET A 244 -0.48 0.58 -17.15
N ASP A 245 0.03 -0.04 -18.19
CA ASP A 245 1.47 -0.35 -18.25
C ASP A 245 2.28 0.95 -18.25
N ASP A 246 3.24 1.06 -17.34
CA ASP A 246 4.11 2.23 -17.25
C ASP A 246 4.96 2.44 -18.50
N ASN A 247 5.22 1.37 -19.28
CA ASN A 247 5.94 1.42 -20.53
C ASN A 247 5.05 1.79 -21.74
N ASN A 248 3.75 2.04 -21.52
CA ASN A 248 2.86 2.47 -22.58
C ASN A 248 3.33 3.82 -23.16
N PRO A 249 3.34 4.01 -24.50
CA PRO A 249 3.79 5.25 -25.14
C PRO A 249 3.06 6.51 -24.71
N LEU A 250 1.84 6.39 -24.16
CA LEU A 250 1.04 7.50 -23.64
C LEU A 250 1.38 7.86 -22.19
N SER A 251 2.25 7.06 -21.54
CA SER A 251 2.69 7.32 -20.17
C SER A 251 3.62 8.53 -20.12
N VAL A 252 3.26 9.52 -19.28
CA VAL A 252 4.07 10.74 -19.11
C VAL A 252 4.75 10.81 -17.74
N GLY A 253 4.90 9.67 -17.08
CA GLY A 253 5.53 9.58 -15.76
C GLY A 253 6.92 10.22 -15.69
N ALA A 254 7.74 10.06 -16.75
CA ALA A 254 9.06 10.68 -16.84
C ALA A 254 9.02 12.21 -17.02
N ALA A 255 7.90 12.77 -17.49
CA ALA A 255 7.66 14.21 -17.65
C ALA A 255 6.70 14.78 -16.59
N ARG A 256 6.47 14.08 -15.48
CA ARG A 256 5.44 14.38 -14.47
C ARG A 256 5.34 15.87 -14.10
N THR A 257 6.47 16.52 -13.81
CA THR A 257 6.49 17.92 -13.38
C THR A 257 5.93 18.85 -14.45
N LEU A 258 6.30 18.66 -15.72
CA LEU A 258 5.77 19.42 -16.84
C LEU A 258 4.29 19.12 -17.05
N ALA A 259 3.93 17.85 -17.03
CA ALA A 259 2.54 17.41 -17.23
C ALA A 259 1.58 18.05 -16.23
N LEU A 260 1.92 18.08 -14.94
CA LEU A 260 1.10 18.70 -13.90
C LEU A 260 1.06 20.23 -14.03
N LYS A 261 2.21 20.84 -14.36
CA LYS A 261 2.35 22.31 -14.41
C LYS A 261 1.61 22.95 -15.59
N GLU A 262 1.50 22.26 -16.71
CA GLU A 262 1.02 22.87 -17.95
C GLU A 262 -0.30 22.28 -18.46
N ALA A 263 -0.81 21.19 -17.86
CA ALA A 263 -2.13 20.68 -18.23
C ALA A 263 -3.22 21.72 -17.99
N ASP A 264 -4.12 21.89 -18.96
CA ASP A 264 -5.29 22.78 -18.86
C ASP A 264 -6.55 22.06 -18.39
N VAL A 265 -6.66 20.75 -18.67
CA VAL A 265 -7.74 19.88 -18.17
C VAL A 265 -7.14 18.59 -17.62
N ILE A 266 -7.49 18.24 -16.38
CA ILE A 266 -7.05 17.01 -15.75
C ILE A 266 -8.25 16.15 -15.37
N LEU A 267 -8.34 14.94 -15.94
CA LEU A 267 -9.25 13.91 -15.46
C LEU A 267 -8.56 13.09 -14.34
N LEU A 268 -9.01 13.27 -13.12
CA LEU A 268 -8.48 12.62 -11.93
C LEU A 268 -9.31 11.37 -11.61
N MET A 269 -8.79 10.20 -11.96
CA MET A 269 -9.47 8.91 -11.79
C MET A 269 -9.06 8.23 -10.47
N GLY A 270 -9.88 8.31 -9.43
CA GLY A 270 -9.65 7.62 -8.16
C GLY A 270 -8.32 7.95 -7.48
N ALA A 271 -7.88 9.20 -7.60
CA ALA A 271 -6.72 9.77 -6.93
C ALA A 271 -7.16 11.02 -6.15
N ARG A 272 -6.45 11.31 -5.06
CA ARG A 272 -6.71 12.51 -4.23
C ARG A 272 -5.67 13.59 -4.52
N LEU A 273 -6.09 14.85 -4.50
CA LEU A 273 -5.20 16.00 -4.56
C LEU A 273 -4.62 16.33 -3.17
N ASN A 274 -3.93 15.35 -2.60
CA ASN A 274 -3.21 15.50 -1.33
C ASN A 274 -1.72 15.90 -1.57
N TRP A 275 -0.88 15.80 -0.56
CA TRP A 275 0.54 16.15 -0.63
C TRP A 275 1.31 15.40 -1.74
N ILE A 276 0.93 14.18 -2.10
CA ILE A 276 1.56 13.41 -3.20
C ILE A 276 1.33 14.12 -4.54
N MET A 277 0.17 14.75 -4.71
CA MET A 277 -0.21 15.54 -5.88
C MET A 277 -0.12 17.04 -5.61
N HIS A 278 0.72 17.45 -4.66
CA HIS A 278 0.99 18.85 -4.34
C HIS A 278 -0.30 19.66 -4.12
N PHE A 279 -1.33 19.02 -3.56
CA PHE A 279 -2.65 19.59 -3.28
C PHE A 279 -3.41 20.09 -4.51
N GLY A 280 -2.91 19.83 -5.73
CA GLY A 280 -3.46 20.38 -6.97
C GLY A 280 -3.18 21.88 -7.15
N LEU A 281 -2.21 22.45 -6.41
CA LEU A 281 -1.98 23.90 -6.32
C LEU A 281 -0.73 24.35 -7.10
N PRO A 282 -0.72 25.64 -7.57
CA PRO A 282 0.48 26.29 -8.08
C PRO A 282 1.62 26.30 -7.02
N PRO A 283 2.89 26.31 -7.43
CA PRO A 283 3.39 26.35 -8.80
C PRO A 283 3.50 24.95 -9.47
N ARG A 284 3.00 23.89 -8.82
CA ARG A 284 3.07 22.51 -9.32
C ARG A 284 2.00 22.17 -10.34
N PHE A 285 0.86 22.85 -10.25
CA PHE A 285 -0.24 22.81 -11.20
C PHE A 285 -0.41 24.18 -11.88
N ALA A 286 -1.05 24.24 -13.03
CA ALA A 286 -1.44 25.49 -13.66
C ALA A 286 -2.45 26.24 -12.78
N GLU A 287 -2.43 27.59 -12.80
CA GLU A 287 -3.34 28.40 -11.99
C GLU A 287 -4.82 28.26 -12.43
N ASP A 288 -5.02 27.98 -13.71
CA ASP A 288 -6.31 27.90 -14.39
C ASP A 288 -6.69 26.47 -14.78
N VAL A 289 -6.03 25.45 -14.20
CA VAL A 289 -6.33 24.05 -14.50
C VAL A 289 -7.76 23.67 -14.14
N ARG A 290 -8.47 23.06 -15.08
CA ARG A 290 -9.83 22.54 -14.90
C ARG A 290 -9.77 21.10 -14.43
N ILE A 291 -10.29 20.79 -13.25
CA ILE A 291 -10.27 19.46 -12.65
C ILE A 291 -11.59 18.74 -12.88
N LEU A 292 -11.54 17.58 -13.51
CA LEU A 292 -12.62 16.62 -13.60
C LEU A 292 -12.32 15.49 -12.61
N GLN A 293 -13.07 15.42 -11.51
CA GLN A 293 -12.71 14.55 -10.39
C GLN A 293 -13.62 13.35 -10.28
N MET A 294 -13.05 12.14 -10.31
CA MET A 294 -13.74 10.87 -10.09
C MET A 294 -13.33 10.28 -8.75
N ASP A 295 -14.29 10.09 -7.85
CA ASP A 295 -14.07 9.40 -6.56
C ASP A 295 -15.36 8.68 -6.12
N ILE A 296 -15.20 7.61 -5.32
CA ILE A 296 -16.33 6.89 -4.72
C ILE A 296 -16.95 7.70 -3.56
N ALA A 297 -16.17 8.57 -2.92
CA ALA A 297 -16.58 9.39 -1.79
C ALA A 297 -16.92 10.79 -2.26
N ALA A 298 -18.19 11.19 -2.17
CA ALA A 298 -18.65 12.51 -2.58
C ALA A 298 -17.96 13.65 -1.80
N GLU A 299 -17.63 13.41 -0.55
CA GLU A 299 -16.94 14.36 0.33
C GLU A 299 -15.48 14.66 -0.08
N GLU A 300 -14.88 13.83 -0.96
CA GLU A 300 -13.54 14.09 -1.50
C GLU A 300 -13.58 15.11 -2.67
N ILE A 301 -14.71 15.23 -3.33
CA ILE A 301 -14.85 16.13 -4.50
C ILE A 301 -14.61 17.58 -4.07
N SER A 302 -13.79 18.27 -4.84
CA SER A 302 -13.39 19.66 -4.59
C SER A 302 -12.54 19.88 -3.33
N THR A 303 -11.98 18.82 -2.74
CA THR A 303 -11.00 18.98 -1.67
C THR A 303 -9.74 19.65 -2.24
N ASN A 304 -9.30 20.76 -1.63
CA ASN A 304 -8.16 21.62 -2.00
C ASN A 304 -8.34 22.45 -3.29
N VAL A 305 -8.94 21.91 -4.34
CA VAL A 305 -9.18 22.63 -5.62
C VAL A 305 -10.61 22.36 -6.07
N PRO A 306 -11.37 23.39 -6.51
CA PRO A 306 -12.70 23.18 -7.05
C PRO A 306 -12.67 22.21 -8.24
N ALA A 307 -13.52 21.19 -8.23
CA ALA A 307 -13.75 20.35 -9.39
C ALA A 307 -14.80 21.01 -10.30
N GLU A 308 -14.48 21.15 -11.59
CA GLU A 308 -15.45 21.62 -12.59
C GLU A 308 -16.52 20.57 -12.86
N VAL A 309 -16.11 19.30 -12.89
CA VAL A 309 -17.03 18.17 -13.05
C VAL A 309 -16.79 17.13 -11.95
N ALA A 310 -17.86 16.74 -11.27
CA ALA A 310 -17.89 15.71 -10.26
C ALA A 310 -18.42 14.39 -10.85
N LEU A 311 -17.58 13.35 -10.84
CA LEU A 311 -17.91 11.99 -11.26
C LEU A 311 -17.95 11.09 -10.02
N VAL A 312 -19.02 11.18 -9.22
CA VAL A 312 -19.15 10.41 -7.98
C VAL A 312 -19.64 9.00 -8.29
N GLY A 313 -18.82 7.98 -8.01
CA GLY A 313 -19.19 6.59 -8.22
C GLY A 313 -18.04 5.60 -8.15
N ASP A 314 -18.37 4.32 -8.35
CA ASP A 314 -17.38 3.24 -8.45
C ASP A 314 -16.54 3.43 -9.72
N GLY A 315 -15.21 3.34 -9.57
CA GLY A 315 -14.29 3.61 -10.68
C GLY A 315 -14.57 2.77 -11.93
N LYS A 316 -14.84 1.46 -11.76
CA LYS A 316 -15.15 0.58 -12.89
C LYS A 316 -16.46 0.97 -13.58
N ALA A 317 -17.50 1.28 -12.80
CA ALA A 317 -18.79 1.67 -13.33
C ALA A 317 -18.73 3.02 -14.08
N VAL A 318 -18.05 4.01 -13.52
CA VAL A 318 -17.93 5.35 -14.12
C VAL A 318 -17.08 5.34 -15.38
N VAL A 319 -15.93 4.62 -15.38
CA VAL A 319 -15.11 4.47 -16.60
C VAL A 319 -15.89 3.73 -17.70
N SER A 320 -16.70 2.72 -17.33
CA SER A 320 -17.59 2.04 -18.30
C SER A 320 -18.63 2.99 -18.90
N GLN A 321 -19.16 3.96 -18.11
CA GLN A 321 -20.06 5.00 -18.63
C GLN A 321 -19.32 5.92 -19.62
N LEU A 322 -18.11 6.38 -19.28
CA LEU A 322 -17.28 7.17 -20.19
C LEU A 322 -17.02 6.44 -21.51
N ASN A 323 -16.61 5.16 -21.45
CA ASN A 323 -16.37 4.32 -22.63
C ASN A 323 -17.64 4.11 -23.46
N THR A 324 -18.80 4.02 -22.83
CA THR A 324 -20.07 3.89 -23.55
C THR A 324 -20.43 5.19 -24.26
N ALA A 325 -20.31 6.33 -23.60
CA ALA A 325 -20.59 7.65 -24.20
C ALA A 325 -19.62 8.00 -25.34
N LEU A 326 -18.37 7.51 -25.29
CA LEU A 326 -17.39 7.69 -26.36
C LEU A 326 -17.74 6.95 -27.67
N LYS A 327 -18.57 5.89 -27.63
CA LYS A 327 -18.92 5.14 -28.85
C LYS A 327 -19.60 6.00 -29.90
N ASP A 328 -20.41 6.95 -29.45
CA ASP A 328 -21.18 7.83 -30.35
C ASP A 328 -20.42 9.09 -30.75
N ARG A 329 -19.30 9.42 -30.06
CA ARG A 329 -18.53 10.65 -30.28
C ARG A 329 -17.44 10.52 -31.32
N GLN A 330 -16.86 9.32 -31.53
CA GLN A 330 -15.74 9.04 -32.46
C GLN A 330 -14.54 10.00 -32.30
N TRP A 331 -14.32 10.46 -31.06
CA TRP A 331 -13.28 11.44 -30.72
C TRP A 331 -12.02 10.75 -30.15
N PHE A 332 -10.87 11.29 -30.50
CA PHE A 332 -9.59 10.99 -29.89
C PHE A 332 -8.69 12.23 -29.89
N TYR A 333 -7.78 12.31 -28.94
CA TYR A 333 -6.81 13.39 -28.85
C TYR A 333 -5.73 13.19 -29.92
N PRO A 334 -5.45 14.22 -30.77
CA PRO A 334 -4.55 14.06 -31.91
C PRO A 334 -3.12 13.65 -31.53
N VAL A 335 -2.47 12.88 -32.39
CA VAL A 335 -1.10 12.39 -32.15
C VAL A 335 -0.08 13.51 -32.33
N ASP A 336 -0.28 14.38 -33.33
CA ASP A 336 0.67 15.43 -33.73
C ASP A 336 0.35 16.76 -33.03
N THR A 337 0.49 16.81 -31.69
CA THR A 337 0.28 18.03 -30.92
C THR A 337 1.58 18.55 -30.30
N ALA A 338 1.66 19.88 -30.14
CA ALA A 338 2.76 20.50 -29.40
C ALA A 338 2.85 19.98 -27.98
N TRP A 339 1.70 19.67 -27.35
CA TRP A 339 1.64 19.10 -26.01
C TRP A 339 2.37 17.77 -25.91
N ARG A 340 2.07 16.80 -26.78
CA ARG A 340 2.76 15.50 -26.79
C ARG A 340 4.24 15.65 -27.08
N SER A 341 4.61 16.52 -28.00
CA SER A 341 6.00 16.78 -28.34
C SER A 341 6.76 17.37 -27.15
N SER A 342 6.17 18.29 -26.40
CA SER A 342 6.76 18.86 -25.19
C SER A 342 6.95 17.81 -24.08
N LEU A 343 5.95 16.96 -23.85
CA LEU A 343 6.04 15.87 -22.88
C LEU A 343 7.13 14.86 -23.24
N ALA A 344 7.21 14.46 -24.50
CA ALA A 344 8.24 13.53 -24.98
C ALA A 344 9.64 14.13 -24.86
N ALA A 345 9.83 15.39 -25.26
CA ALA A 345 11.10 16.11 -25.13
C ALA A 345 11.55 16.20 -23.66
N LYS A 346 10.61 16.51 -22.74
CA LYS A 346 10.90 16.58 -21.31
C LYS A 346 11.23 15.21 -20.70
N ALA A 347 10.55 14.17 -21.13
CA ALA A 347 10.87 12.80 -20.72
C ALA A 347 12.29 12.41 -21.11
N GLN A 348 12.68 12.71 -22.37
CA GLN A 348 14.03 12.45 -22.89
C GLN A 348 15.10 13.26 -22.14
N GLU A 349 14.86 14.56 -21.89
CA GLU A 349 15.76 15.40 -21.10
C GLU A 349 15.99 14.83 -19.70
N ASN A 350 14.90 14.39 -19.04
CA ASN A 350 14.97 13.81 -17.70
C ASN A 350 15.71 12.46 -17.70
N GLN A 351 15.57 11.65 -18.73
CA GLN A 351 16.32 10.42 -18.90
C GLN A 351 17.81 10.69 -19.08
N THR A 352 18.17 11.57 -20.00
CA THR A 352 19.58 11.96 -20.26
C THR A 352 20.24 12.52 -18.99
N THR A 353 19.49 13.21 -18.13
CA THR A 353 20.02 13.74 -16.86
C THR A 353 20.45 12.63 -15.88
N VAL A 354 19.80 11.47 -15.88
CA VAL A 354 20.12 10.36 -14.97
C VAL A 354 21.08 9.32 -15.57
N GLU A 355 21.28 9.29 -16.88
CA GLU A 355 22.20 8.37 -17.57
C GLU A 355 23.62 8.33 -16.97
N PRO A 356 24.27 9.47 -16.65
CA PRO A 356 25.59 9.43 -16.03
C PRO A 356 25.58 8.76 -14.65
N MET A 357 24.49 8.94 -13.87
CA MET A 357 24.34 8.31 -12.55
C MET A 357 24.10 6.80 -12.67
N ILE A 358 23.38 6.38 -13.70
CA ILE A 358 23.13 4.97 -14.02
C ILE A 358 24.41 4.27 -14.46
N ALA A 359 25.27 4.95 -15.22
CA ALA A 359 26.52 4.43 -15.74
C ALA A 359 27.69 4.47 -14.74
N ASP A 360 27.51 5.13 -13.59
CA ASP A 360 28.57 5.32 -12.60
C ASP A 360 28.84 4.05 -11.80
N ASN A 361 29.99 3.43 -12.02
CA ASN A 361 30.45 2.24 -11.30
C ASN A 361 31.36 2.55 -10.11
N ALA A 362 31.31 3.77 -9.54
CA ALA A 362 32.06 4.11 -8.35
C ALA A 362 31.67 3.25 -7.15
N GLU A 363 32.63 2.92 -6.28
CA GLU A 363 32.41 2.23 -5.00
C GLU A 363 32.63 3.22 -3.86
N PRO A 364 31.64 3.38 -2.96
CA PRO A 364 30.28 2.80 -2.92
C PRO A 364 29.38 3.37 -4.02
N MET A 365 28.48 2.52 -4.56
CA MET A 365 27.57 2.90 -5.65
C MET A 365 26.48 3.90 -5.23
N ASN A 366 25.91 4.60 -6.21
CA ASN A 366 24.74 5.45 -6.01
C ASN A 366 23.42 4.67 -6.23
N TYR A 367 22.27 5.26 -5.88
CA TYR A 367 20.95 4.65 -6.02
C TYR A 367 20.61 4.29 -7.48
N TYR A 368 20.90 5.16 -8.45
CA TYR A 368 20.52 4.93 -9.84
C TYR A 368 21.29 3.76 -10.46
N ARG A 369 22.57 3.61 -10.08
CA ARG A 369 23.37 2.45 -10.49
C ARG A 369 22.81 1.14 -9.90
N ALA A 370 22.43 1.14 -8.62
CA ALA A 370 21.79 -0.02 -7.99
C ALA A 370 20.44 -0.34 -8.65
N PHE A 371 19.61 0.66 -8.86
CA PHE A 371 18.28 0.47 -9.47
C PHE A 371 18.35 -0.01 -10.93
N LYS A 372 19.42 0.29 -11.67
CA LYS A 372 19.61 -0.28 -13.02
C LYS A 372 19.58 -1.81 -12.96
N ASP A 373 20.45 -2.42 -12.15
CA ASP A 373 20.55 -3.87 -12.08
C ASP A 373 19.28 -4.48 -11.47
N ILE A 374 18.70 -3.83 -10.46
CA ILE A 374 17.44 -4.26 -9.83
C ILE A 374 16.29 -4.26 -10.85
N SER A 375 16.16 -3.19 -11.65
CA SER A 375 15.07 -3.06 -12.63
C SER A 375 15.24 -4.05 -13.79
N GLU A 376 16.45 -4.23 -14.31
CA GLU A 376 16.74 -5.18 -15.38
C GLU A 376 16.61 -6.65 -14.94
N TRP A 377 16.70 -6.90 -13.65
CA TRP A 377 16.56 -8.22 -13.04
C TRP A 377 15.11 -8.53 -12.62
N MET A 378 14.30 -7.50 -12.33
CA MET A 378 12.96 -7.63 -11.76
C MET A 378 12.04 -8.48 -12.66
N PRO A 379 11.43 -9.55 -12.15
CA PRO A 379 10.41 -10.28 -12.92
C PRO A 379 9.19 -9.41 -13.25
N ASP A 380 8.64 -9.58 -14.45
CA ASP A 380 7.50 -8.79 -14.94
C ASP A 380 6.23 -8.94 -14.07
N ASP A 381 6.06 -10.10 -13.45
CA ASP A 381 4.92 -10.41 -12.58
C ASP A 381 5.21 -10.21 -11.09
N ALA A 382 6.39 -9.68 -10.73
CA ALA A 382 6.74 -9.43 -9.34
C ALA A 382 5.78 -8.48 -8.64
N ILE A 383 5.52 -8.76 -7.36
CA ILE A 383 4.93 -7.79 -6.46
C ILE A 383 6.07 -7.01 -5.81
N ILE A 384 6.18 -5.74 -6.16
CA ILE A 384 7.20 -4.83 -5.66
C ILE A 384 6.70 -4.16 -4.38
N VAL A 385 7.41 -4.39 -3.28
CA VAL A 385 7.24 -3.63 -2.04
C VAL A 385 8.35 -2.60 -1.97
N SER A 386 8.02 -1.33 -1.71
CA SER A 386 9.05 -0.28 -1.69
C SER A 386 8.86 0.64 -0.50
N GLU A 387 9.96 0.86 0.24
CA GLU A 387 9.97 1.71 1.43
C GLU A 387 11.26 2.55 1.51
N GLY A 388 11.18 3.67 2.24
CA GLY A 388 12.28 4.62 2.40
C GLY A 388 12.18 5.81 1.42
N ALA A 389 12.47 7.03 1.90
CA ALA A 389 12.24 8.26 1.13
C ALA A 389 12.97 8.25 -0.22
N ASN A 390 14.30 8.12 -0.23
CA ASN A 390 15.07 8.08 -1.48
C ASN A 390 14.79 6.80 -2.27
N THR A 391 14.78 5.64 -1.60
CA THR A 391 14.54 4.33 -2.20
C THR A 391 13.21 4.27 -2.91
N MET A 392 12.14 4.69 -2.24
CA MET A 392 10.79 4.66 -2.79
C MET A 392 10.62 5.67 -3.95
N ASP A 393 11.11 6.90 -3.79
CA ASP A 393 10.92 7.94 -4.80
C ASP A 393 11.74 7.69 -6.07
N ILE A 394 12.97 7.20 -5.93
CA ILE A 394 13.78 6.79 -7.09
C ILE A 394 13.18 5.53 -7.71
N GLY A 395 12.83 4.54 -6.89
CA GLY A 395 12.22 3.28 -7.33
C GLY A 395 10.92 3.47 -8.11
N ARG A 396 10.10 4.47 -7.77
CA ARG A 396 8.89 4.81 -8.54
C ARG A 396 9.20 5.21 -9.99
N THR A 397 10.38 5.75 -10.24
CA THR A 397 10.82 6.18 -11.58
C THR A 397 11.65 5.14 -12.31
N GLN A 398 12.32 4.24 -11.58
CA GLN A 398 13.27 3.27 -12.15
C GLN A 398 12.67 1.86 -12.31
N MET A 399 11.64 1.51 -11.51
CA MET A 399 10.99 0.21 -11.59
C MET A 399 9.57 0.37 -12.14
N PRO A 400 9.34 0.07 -13.43
CA PRO A 400 8.02 0.11 -14.04
C PRO A 400 7.11 -1.00 -13.51
N ASN A 401 5.79 -0.81 -13.64
CA ASN A 401 4.78 -1.82 -13.33
C ASN A 401 3.89 -2.03 -14.56
N SER A 402 3.63 -3.28 -14.91
CA SER A 402 2.76 -3.68 -16.03
C SER A 402 1.39 -4.18 -15.57
N SER A 403 1.24 -4.53 -14.30
CA SER A 403 -0.02 -5.05 -13.72
C SER A 403 -0.43 -4.33 -12.44
N ALA A 404 -1.73 -4.14 -12.28
CA ALA A 404 -2.29 -3.47 -11.11
C ALA A 404 -2.07 -4.30 -9.83
N ARG A 405 -2.00 -3.61 -8.69
CA ARG A 405 -1.76 -4.21 -7.36
C ARG A 405 -0.42 -4.95 -7.24
N SER A 406 0.50 -4.70 -8.19
CA SER A 406 1.87 -5.22 -8.16
C SER A 406 2.87 -4.24 -7.51
N ARG A 407 2.38 -3.15 -6.92
CA ARG A 407 3.20 -2.22 -6.12
C ARG A 407 2.51 -1.91 -4.80
N LEU A 408 3.26 -2.13 -3.72
CA LEU A 408 2.88 -1.75 -2.36
C LEU A 408 3.95 -0.79 -1.83
N ASP A 409 3.56 0.41 -1.43
CA ASP A 409 4.48 1.38 -0.85
C ASP A 409 3.83 2.13 0.33
N ALA A 410 4.58 3.01 0.99
CA ALA A 410 4.12 3.74 2.19
C ALA A 410 2.82 4.55 1.97
N GLY A 411 2.41 4.77 0.73
CA GLY A 411 1.14 5.42 0.39
C GLY A 411 1.03 6.87 0.86
N SER A 412 -0.21 7.30 1.05
CA SER A 412 -0.49 8.70 1.39
C SER A 412 -0.19 9.07 2.84
N TYR A 413 -0.12 8.10 3.74
CA TYR A 413 0.24 8.36 5.13
C TYR A 413 1.76 8.51 5.34
N GLY A 414 2.57 7.93 4.43
CA GLY A 414 4.03 8.04 4.47
C GLY A 414 4.67 7.28 5.64
N THR A 415 4.03 6.24 6.12
CA THR A 415 4.49 5.46 7.28
C THR A 415 5.77 4.69 6.95
N MET A 416 6.76 4.74 7.86
CA MET A 416 7.93 3.87 7.83
C MET A 416 7.67 2.58 8.62
N GLY A 417 8.34 1.49 8.23
CA GLY A 417 8.20 0.16 8.84
C GLY A 417 7.12 -0.71 8.20
N VAL A 418 6.54 -0.29 7.08
CA VAL A 418 5.47 -1.04 6.38
C VAL A 418 6.01 -2.19 5.54
N GLY A 419 7.25 -2.08 5.04
CA GLY A 419 7.77 -2.92 3.97
C GLY A 419 7.72 -4.41 4.28
N MET A 420 8.29 -4.85 5.39
CA MET A 420 8.27 -6.28 5.74
C MET A 420 6.85 -6.82 5.98
N GLY A 421 5.97 -6.04 6.62
CA GLY A 421 4.56 -6.43 6.78
C GLY A 421 3.86 -6.62 5.44
N PHE A 422 4.05 -5.67 4.51
CA PHE A 422 3.49 -5.76 3.16
C PHE A 422 4.06 -6.93 2.36
N ALA A 423 5.37 -7.19 2.46
CA ALA A 423 6.01 -8.31 1.77
C ALA A 423 5.52 -9.66 2.26
N ILE A 424 5.36 -9.83 3.58
CA ILE A 424 4.79 -11.05 4.20
C ILE A 424 3.36 -11.26 3.70
N ALA A 425 2.54 -10.21 3.69
CA ALA A 425 1.17 -10.29 3.17
C ALA A 425 1.14 -10.67 1.68
N ALA A 426 1.97 -10.03 0.86
CA ALA A 426 2.05 -10.33 -0.56
C ALA A 426 2.44 -11.79 -0.82
N ALA A 427 3.46 -12.30 -0.13
CA ALA A 427 3.91 -13.69 -0.26
C ALA A 427 2.88 -14.71 0.26
N THR A 428 2.09 -14.33 1.27
CA THR A 428 1.03 -15.20 1.80
C THR A 428 -0.18 -15.25 0.88
N VAL A 429 -0.58 -14.10 0.32
CA VAL A 429 -1.77 -13.99 -0.57
C VAL A 429 -1.48 -14.52 -1.98
N HIS A 430 -0.25 -14.33 -2.46
CA HIS A 430 0.18 -14.72 -3.81
C HIS A 430 1.44 -15.61 -3.76
N PRO A 431 1.32 -16.86 -3.26
CA PRO A 431 2.48 -17.74 -3.07
C PRO A 431 3.19 -18.12 -4.39
N ASP A 432 2.48 -18.00 -5.53
CA ASP A 432 3.00 -18.35 -6.86
C ASP A 432 3.65 -17.18 -7.59
N ARG A 433 3.73 -15.99 -6.95
CA ARG A 433 4.32 -14.79 -7.56
C ARG A 433 5.60 -14.38 -6.82
N PRO A 434 6.64 -13.92 -7.53
CA PRO A 434 7.80 -13.32 -6.90
C PRO A 434 7.40 -12.09 -6.05
N VAL A 435 7.88 -12.01 -4.82
CA VAL A 435 7.74 -10.82 -3.95
C VAL A 435 9.12 -10.23 -3.72
N VAL A 436 9.31 -9.00 -4.15
CA VAL A 436 10.59 -8.28 -4.04
C VAL A 436 10.38 -7.02 -3.20
N ALA A 437 11.00 -6.99 -2.02
CA ALA A 437 10.98 -5.82 -1.14
C ALA A 437 12.27 -5.01 -1.34
N VAL A 438 12.14 -3.77 -1.84
CA VAL A 438 13.26 -2.83 -2.01
C VAL A 438 13.12 -1.73 -0.98
N GLU A 439 13.94 -1.81 0.07
CA GLU A 439 13.82 -0.98 1.26
C GLU A 439 15.09 -0.16 1.51
N GLY A 440 14.96 1.06 2.01
CA GLY A 440 16.08 1.77 2.60
C GLY A 440 16.41 1.18 3.97
N ASP A 441 17.68 1.24 4.38
CA ASP A 441 18.16 0.73 5.66
C ASP A 441 17.39 1.29 6.88
N ALA A 442 17.04 2.56 6.84
CA ALA A 442 16.25 3.18 7.90
C ALA A 442 14.80 2.66 7.94
N GLY A 443 14.15 2.45 6.79
CA GLY A 443 12.81 1.87 6.71
C GLY A 443 12.79 0.42 7.17
N PHE A 444 13.69 -0.39 6.63
CA PHE A 444 13.87 -1.79 7.02
C PHE A 444 14.08 -1.96 8.53
N GLY A 445 14.84 -1.05 9.16
CA GLY A 445 15.14 -1.10 10.59
C GLY A 445 13.91 -1.06 11.51
N PHE A 446 12.78 -0.51 11.07
CA PHE A 446 11.53 -0.50 11.86
C PHE A 446 10.87 -1.87 12.01
N SER A 447 10.98 -2.72 10.99
CA SER A 447 10.33 -4.04 10.96
C SER A 447 11.29 -5.18 10.60
N GLY A 448 12.60 -4.93 10.67
CA GLY A 448 13.63 -5.89 10.26
C GLY A 448 13.55 -7.24 10.96
N MET A 449 13.06 -7.30 12.22
CA MET A 449 12.87 -8.59 12.91
C MET A 449 11.86 -9.53 12.21
N GLU A 450 11.04 -9.02 11.30
CA GLU A 450 10.12 -9.85 10.51
C GLU A 450 10.86 -10.75 9.51
N VAL A 451 12.18 -10.63 9.36
CA VAL A 451 12.99 -11.64 8.65
C VAL A 451 12.89 -13.00 9.34
N GLU A 452 12.77 -13.04 10.69
CA GLU A 452 12.48 -14.27 11.43
C GLU A 452 11.13 -14.87 11.01
N THR A 453 10.10 -14.04 10.90
CA THR A 453 8.77 -14.47 10.42
C THR A 453 8.87 -15.05 9.01
N ALA A 454 9.55 -14.37 8.09
CA ALA A 454 9.75 -14.85 6.73
C ALA A 454 10.48 -16.21 6.72
N CYS A 455 11.51 -16.39 7.52
CA CYS A 455 12.26 -17.65 7.64
C CYS A 455 11.42 -18.76 8.27
N ARG A 456 10.71 -18.50 9.37
CA ARG A 456 9.87 -19.47 10.08
C ARG A 456 8.76 -20.03 9.20
N TYR A 457 8.15 -19.19 8.36
CA TYR A 457 7.09 -19.61 7.42
C TYR A 457 7.63 -19.94 6.02
N LYS A 458 8.95 -19.88 5.81
CA LYS A 458 9.61 -20.15 4.51
C LYS A 458 9.02 -19.33 3.36
N LEU A 459 8.68 -18.07 3.61
CA LEU A 459 8.13 -17.18 2.59
C LEU A 459 9.26 -16.75 1.63
N PRO A 460 9.15 -16.98 0.31
CA PRO A 460 10.26 -16.78 -0.63
C PRO A 460 10.44 -15.29 -1.01
N ILE A 461 10.42 -14.40 -0.01
CA ILE A 461 10.56 -12.95 -0.20
C ILE A 461 12.03 -12.62 -0.52
N LYS A 462 12.26 -11.81 -1.56
CA LYS A 462 13.58 -11.29 -1.91
C LYS A 462 13.68 -9.85 -1.42
N ILE A 463 14.50 -9.62 -0.40
CA ILE A 463 14.66 -8.33 0.26
C ILE A 463 15.95 -7.70 -0.25
N ILE A 464 15.87 -6.47 -0.74
CA ILE A 464 17.02 -5.67 -1.17
C ILE A 464 17.09 -4.44 -0.27
N VAL A 465 18.08 -4.39 0.61
CA VAL A 465 18.30 -3.24 1.50
C VAL A 465 19.31 -2.29 0.87
N LEU A 466 18.84 -1.12 0.46
CA LEU A 466 19.68 -0.03 -0.05
C LEU A 466 20.25 0.76 1.14
N ASN A 467 21.47 0.39 1.55
CA ASN A 467 22.09 0.76 2.80
C ASN A 467 23.07 1.95 2.61
N ASN A 468 22.61 3.16 2.89
CA ASN A 468 23.44 4.37 2.89
C ASN A 468 23.89 4.80 4.29
N GLY A 469 23.58 4.03 5.33
CA GLY A 469 23.98 4.29 6.73
C GLY A 469 23.23 5.41 7.41
N GLY A 470 21.99 5.76 6.97
CA GLY A 470 21.27 6.85 7.61
C GLY A 470 19.88 7.20 7.08
N ILE A 471 19.16 8.00 7.84
CA ILE A 471 17.86 8.58 7.47
C ILE A 471 18.11 9.71 6.48
N GLY A 472 17.85 9.44 5.19
CA GLY A 472 18.14 10.36 4.09
C GLY A 472 19.61 10.40 3.66
N GLY A 473 20.55 10.19 4.56
CA GLY A 473 21.99 10.09 4.31
C GLY A 473 22.79 9.77 5.56
N GLY A 474 23.92 9.11 5.39
CA GLY A 474 24.82 8.67 6.45
C GLY A 474 26.20 9.32 6.42
N VAL A 475 27.15 8.67 7.07
CA VAL A 475 28.57 9.00 7.07
C VAL A 475 29.41 7.74 6.82
N GLU A 476 30.59 7.89 6.24
CA GLU A 476 31.50 6.77 6.01
C GLU A 476 32.02 6.15 7.32
N LYS A 477 32.30 6.98 8.30
CA LYS A 477 32.79 6.57 9.62
C LYS A 477 32.24 7.49 10.71
N LEU A 478 31.94 6.93 11.86
CA LEU A 478 31.62 7.69 13.06
C LEU A 478 32.89 8.36 13.59
N ASN A 479 32.78 9.61 14.04
CA ASN A 479 33.86 10.33 14.71
C ASN A 479 33.72 10.11 16.22
N ALA A 480 34.73 9.48 16.85
CA ALA A 480 34.71 9.19 18.28
C ALA A 480 34.70 10.47 19.16
N ASP A 481 35.22 11.59 18.65
CA ASP A 481 35.33 12.84 19.39
C ASP A 481 34.08 13.75 19.24
N ARG A 482 33.07 13.32 18.53
CA ARG A 482 31.84 14.09 18.28
C ARG A 482 30.59 13.25 18.53
N PRO A 483 29.48 13.86 18.96
CA PRO A 483 28.19 13.17 19.00
C PRO A 483 27.82 12.59 17.64
N VAL A 484 27.20 11.39 17.64
CA VAL A 484 26.64 10.80 16.42
C VAL A 484 25.52 11.70 15.90
N PRO A 485 25.55 12.14 14.64
CA PRO A 485 24.47 12.95 14.10
C PRO A 485 23.12 12.20 14.18
N PRO A 486 21.99 12.88 14.49
CA PRO A 486 20.71 12.22 14.76
C PRO A 486 20.15 11.35 13.61
N SER A 487 20.50 11.66 12.36
CA SER A 487 20.08 10.90 11.19
C SER A 487 20.99 9.73 10.83
N VAL A 488 22.14 9.58 11.50
CA VAL A 488 23.16 8.58 11.14
C VAL A 488 22.89 7.27 11.86
N LEU A 489 22.87 6.19 11.09
CA LEU A 489 22.83 4.82 11.57
C LEU A 489 24.24 4.21 11.60
N THR A 490 24.36 2.95 11.99
CA THR A 490 25.66 2.24 11.99
C THR A 490 26.20 2.16 10.55
N PRO A 491 27.33 2.79 10.23
CA PRO A 491 27.90 2.69 8.89
C PRO A 491 28.22 1.26 8.49
N GLY A 492 27.75 0.84 7.32
CA GLY A 492 27.97 -0.51 6.81
C GLY A 492 27.32 -1.63 7.63
N ALA A 493 26.19 -1.34 8.30
CA ALA A 493 25.44 -2.33 9.08
C ALA A 493 25.19 -3.61 8.26
N ARG A 494 25.33 -4.76 8.92
CA ARG A 494 25.32 -6.09 8.31
C ARG A 494 23.93 -6.73 8.41
N TYR A 495 22.95 -6.18 7.65
CA TYR A 495 21.59 -6.74 7.57
C TYR A 495 21.56 -8.12 6.94
N ASP A 496 22.51 -8.43 6.06
CA ASP A 496 22.73 -9.79 5.51
C ASP A 496 22.98 -10.84 6.61
N LYS A 497 23.75 -10.51 7.64
CA LYS A 497 23.98 -11.40 8.78
C LYS A 497 22.72 -11.60 9.63
N MET A 498 21.84 -10.60 9.69
CA MET A 498 20.57 -10.73 10.40
C MET A 498 19.68 -11.79 9.72
N MET A 499 19.59 -11.79 8.39
CA MET A 499 18.89 -12.84 7.64
C MET A 499 19.53 -14.20 7.86
N ALA A 500 20.86 -14.29 7.76
CA ALA A 500 21.60 -15.53 7.97
C ALA A 500 21.46 -16.11 9.40
N SER A 501 21.17 -15.27 10.41
CA SER A 501 20.94 -15.72 11.80
C SER A 501 19.66 -16.55 11.97
N PHE A 502 18.76 -16.54 10.98
CA PHE A 502 17.52 -17.30 10.95
C PHE A 502 17.49 -18.32 9.80
N ASP A 503 18.66 -18.73 9.30
CA ASP A 503 18.85 -19.71 8.22
C ASP A 503 18.31 -19.24 6.84
N GLY A 504 18.06 -17.94 6.65
CA GLY A 504 17.82 -17.34 5.35
C GLY A 504 19.12 -17.01 4.62
N LEU A 505 19.05 -16.75 3.31
CA LEU A 505 20.21 -16.35 2.52
C LEU A 505 20.51 -14.86 2.72
N GLY A 506 21.69 -14.54 3.26
CA GLY A 506 22.16 -13.16 3.42
C GLY A 506 23.39 -12.87 2.56
N ILE A 507 23.32 -11.88 1.67
CA ILE A 507 24.40 -11.48 0.76
C ILE A 507 24.76 -10.02 0.98
N LEU A 508 26.06 -9.72 1.10
CA LEU A 508 26.57 -8.36 1.15
C LEU A 508 27.16 -7.97 -0.20
N VAL A 509 26.67 -6.87 -0.77
CA VAL A 509 27.18 -6.28 -2.00
C VAL A 509 27.83 -4.94 -1.71
N LYS A 510 29.08 -4.76 -2.16
CA LYS A 510 29.85 -3.52 -2.10
C LYS A 510 30.20 -3.01 -3.48
N ASP A 511 30.72 -3.90 -4.33
CA ASP A 511 31.09 -3.61 -5.71
C ASP A 511 29.83 -3.66 -6.61
N PRO A 512 29.59 -2.62 -7.43
CA PRO A 512 28.51 -2.64 -8.42
C PRO A 512 28.55 -3.84 -9.37
N ALA A 513 29.73 -4.40 -9.65
CA ALA A 513 29.88 -5.55 -10.53
C ALA A 513 29.28 -6.85 -9.95
N ASP A 514 29.20 -6.96 -8.62
CA ASP A 514 28.69 -8.16 -7.94
C ASP A 514 27.16 -8.15 -7.80
N LEU A 515 26.50 -7.00 -7.99
CA LEU A 515 25.09 -6.85 -7.66
C LEU A 515 24.20 -7.80 -8.45
N ARG A 516 24.42 -7.90 -9.77
CA ARG A 516 23.61 -8.79 -10.63
C ARG A 516 23.71 -10.25 -10.20
N ALA A 517 24.92 -10.73 -9.94
CA ALA A 517 25.13 -12.10 -9.48
C ALA A 517 24.47 -12.38 -8.13
N ALA A 518 24.55 -11.43 -7.20
CA ALA A 518 23.88 -11.51 -5.89
C ALA A 518 22.35 -11.57 -6.00
N LEU A 519 21.77 -10.80 -6.92
CA LEU A 519 20.33 -10.82 -7.19
C LEU A 519 19.90 -12.16 -7.82
N ASP A 520 20.67 -12.70 -8.76
CA ASP A 520 20.40 -14.00 -9.38
C ASP A 520 20.50 -15.14 -8.35
N GLU A 521 21.50 -15.11 -7.46
CA GLU A 521 21.64 -16.07 -6.35
C GLU A 521 20.45 -15.97 -5.38
N ALA A 522 20.05 -14.75 -5.00
CA ALA A 522 18.90 -14.54 -4.15
C ALA A 522 17.60 -15.08 -4.76
N MET A 523 17.40 -14.90 -6.09
CA MET A 523 16.21 -15.40 -6.78
C MET A 523 16.18 -16.93 -6.84
N ALA A 524 17.33 -17.55 -7.05
CA ALA A 524 17.44 -19.01 -7.15
C ALA A 524 17.28 -19.71 -5.79
N PHE A 525 17.45 -19.00 -4.69
CA PHE A 525 17.32 -19.58 -3.35
C PHE A 525 15.86 -19.89 -3.01
N ASP A 526 15.61 -21.15 -2.60
CA ASP A 526 14.28 -21.61 -2.17
C ASP A 526 14.02 -21.18 -0.71
N GLY A 527 13.61 -19.94 -0.53
CA GLY A 527 13.35 -19.33 0.78
C GLY A 527 13.57 -17.81 0.76
N PRO A 528 13.48 -17.17 1.95
CA PRO A 528 13.72 -15.73 2.07
C PRO A 528 15.22 -15.43 1.89
N ALA A 529 15.50 -14.37 1.11
CA ALA A 529 16.86 -13.90 0.87
C ALA A 529 16.94 -12.38 1.08
N LEU A 530 18.09 -11.90 1.59
CA LEU A 530 18.37 -10.49 1.79
C LEU A 530 19.69 -10.10 1.15
N VAL A 531 19.64 -9.21 0.18
CA VAL A 531 20.80 -8.58 -0.46
C VAL A 531 21.00 -7.21 0.17
N ASN A 532 22.07 -7.05 0.97
CA ASN A 532 22.46 -5.80 1.62
C ASN A 532 23.41 -5.03 0.71
N VAL A 533 22.91 -4.00 0.03
CA VAL A 533 23.66 -3.21 -0.95
C VAL A 533 24.20 -1.95 -0.30
N LEU A 534 25.52 -1.84 -0.15
CA LEU A 534 26.13 -0.65 0.41
C LEU A 534 26.16 0.48 -0.61
N LEU A 535 25.54 1.59 -0.24
CA LEU A 535 25.50 2.80 -1.06
C LEU A 535 26.42 3.89 -0.50
N HIS A 536 26.81 4.82 -1.36
CA HIS A 536 27.51 6.02 -0.92
C HIS A 536 26.64 6.79 0.10
N PRO A 537 27.16 7.13 1.28
CA PRO A 537 26.37 7.72 2.37
C PRO A 537 25.65 9.02 2.02
N ARG A 538 26.16 9.77 1.03
CA ARG A 538 25.56 11.02 0.54
C ARG A 538 24.86 10.85 -0.81
N ALA A 539 24.68 9.60 -1.28
CA ALA A 539 23.90 9.37 -2.46
C ALA A 539 22.43 9.81 -2.24
N GLY A 540 21.84 10.43 -3.23
CA GLY A 540 20.49 10.94 -3.16
C GLY A 540 19.85 11.04 -4.52
N ARG A 541 18.65 11.64 -4.54
CA ARG A 541 17.91 11.90 -5.78
C ARG A 541 18.65 12.91 -6.66
N LYS A 542 18.43 12.84 -7.99
CA LYS A 542 18.82 13.91 -8.89
C LYS A 542 18.27 15.26 -8.39
N PRO A 543 18.97 16.37 -8.62
CA PRO A 543 18.47 17.69 -8.25
C PRO A 543 17.08 17.92 -8.81
N GLN A 544 16.17 18.42 -7.97
CA GLN A 544 14.79 18.72 -8.34
C GLN A 544 14.57 20.22 -8.41
N GLN A 545 13.77 20.67 -9.38
CA GLN A 545 13.43 22.09 -9.57
C GLN A 545 12.69 22.69 -8.36
N TYR A 546 11.90 21.86 -7.67
CA TYR A 546 11.12 22.25 -6.51
C TYR A 546 11.47 21.38 -5.30
N GLN A 547 11.51 21.97 -4.13
CA GLN A 547 11.70 21.25 -2.88
C GLN A 547 10.40 20.54 -2.45
N TRP A 548 10.54 19.53 -1.57
CA TRP A 548 9.42 18.69 -1.12
C TRP A 548 8.35 19.44 -0.33
N HIS A 549 8.69 20.57 0.28
CA HIS A 549 7.82 21.31 1.19
C HIS A 549 7.05 22.46 0.51
N THR A 550 7.04 22.46 -0.79
CA THR A 550 6.29 23.49 -1.55
C THR A 550 5.41 22.89 -2.62
#